data_8d5c1a187cb5035860b6a4190fee2c95
#
_entry.id   8d5c1a187cb5035860b6a4190fee2c95
#
_cell.length_a   1.000
_cell.length_b   1.000
_cell.length_c   1.000
_cell.angle_alpha   90.00
_cell.angle_beta   90.00
_cell.angle_gamma   90.00
#
_symmetry.space_group_name_H-M   'P 1'
#
loop_
_entity.id
_entity.type
_entity.pdbx_description
1 polymer ?
#
loop_
_entity_poly.entity_id
_entity_poly.type
_entity_poly.pdbx_seq_one_letter_code
_entity_poly.pdbx_strand_id
1 'polypeptide(L)'
;MVTGYRVIDNKMYYFDQSGACQGVCGPKEGWFYVNGSWYFMRGGKISTGITTVNGVDYIFDADGTMYTDEVVQCNYSYYYVNSDGAVVGKQGWILTSKGYVYVKADGTACTGVHVINGVTYYFGSDGIWIG
;
A
#
# COMPACT_ATOMS: atom_id res chain seq x y z
N MET A 1 18.43 2.76 -24.23
CA MET A 1 17.39 1.80 -24.65
C MET A 1 16.71 1.21 -23.43
N VAL A 2 15.40 1.14 -23.43
CA VAL A 2 14.62 0.68 -22.31
C VAL A 2 14.00 -0.67 -22.65
N THR A 3 14.20 -1.66 -21.77
CA THR A 3 13.55 -2.97 -21.91
C THR A 3 12.77 -3.28 -20.66
N GLY A 4 11.78 -4.20 -20.78
CA GLY A 4 10.96 -4.63 -19.67
C GLY A 4 9.66 -3.85 -19.60
N TYR A 5 9.02 -3.94 -18.44
CA TYR A 5 7.71 -3.34 -18.22
C TYR A 5 7.82 -1.92 -17.71
N ARG A 6 6.91 -1.05 -18.16
CA ARG A 6 6.79 0.34 -17.71
C ARG A 6 5.35 0.66 -17.42
N VAL A 7 5.13 1.47 -16.40
CA VAL A 7 3.80 1.98 -16.05
C VAL A 7 3.67 3.39 -16.59
N ILE A 8 2.72 3.59 -17.50
CA ILE A 8 2.45 4.88 -18.14
C ILE A 8 0.93 5.10 -18.09
N ASP A 9 0.49 6.22 -17.50
CA ASP A 9 -0.93 6.57 -17.37
C ASP A 9 -1.77 5.45 -16.77
N ASN A 10 -1.24 4.83 -15.68
CA ASN A 10 -1.88 3.73 -14.96
C ASN A 10 -2.09 2.48 -15.81
N LYS A 11 -1.34 2.36 -16.90
CA LYS A 11 -1.34 1.17 -17.76
C LYS A 11 0.08 0.61 -17.81
N MET A 12 0.17 -0.71 -17.98
CA MET A 12 1.47 -1.37 -18.05
C MET A 12 1.82 -1.67 -19.50
N TYR A 13 3.01 -1.22 -19.92
CA TYR A 13 3.54 -1.43 -21.26
C TYR A 13 4.79 -2.28 -21.20
N TYR A 14 5.01 -3.07 -22.23
CA TYR A 14 6.23 -3.85 -22.40
C TYR A 14 7.07 -3.27 -23.53
N PHE A 15 8.36 -3.04 -23.26
CA PHE A 15 9.31 -2.59 -24.26
C PHE A 15 10.32 -3.71 -24.51
N ASP A 16 10.58 -4.02 -25.77
CA ASP A 16 11.56 -5.04 -26.14
C ASP A 16 12.99 -4.48 -26.14
N GLN A 17 13.95 -5.30 -26.54
CA GLN A 17 15.36 -4.92 -26.53
C GLN A 17 15.69 -3.76 -27.48
N SER A 18 14.87 -3.53 -28.48
CA SER A 18 15.07 -2.39 -29.38
C SER A 18 14.48 -1.10 -28.81
N GLY A 19 13.79 -1.18 -27.67
CA GLY A 19 13.10 -0.05 -27.07
C GLY A 19 11.73 0.21 -27.65
N ALA A 20 11.25 -0.65 -28.54
CA ALA A 20 9.93 -0.50 -29.14
C ALA A 20 8.84 -0.91 -28.15
N CYS A 21 7.80 -0.10 -28.08
CA CYS A 21 6.63 -0.41 -27.24
C CYS A 21 5.77 -1.48 -27.91
N GLN A 22 5.51 -2.55 -27.20
CA GLN A 22 4.67 -3.66 -27.68
C GLN A 22 3.20 -3.47 -27.31
N GLY A 23 2.83 -2.29 -26.80
CA GLY A 23 1.48 -2.01 -26.38
C GLY A 23 1.26 -2.36 -24.91
N VAL A 24 -0.01 -2.31 -24.47
CA VAL A 24 -0.37 -2.62 -23.10
C VAL A 24 -0.17 -4.11 -22.86
N CYS A 25 0.68 -4.44 -21.91
CA CYS A 25 1.05 -5.81 -21.58
C CYS A 25 0.83 -6.08 -20.10
N GLY A 26 1.06 -7.34 -19.72
CA GLY A 26 0.84 -7.80 -18.36
C GLY A 26 -0.51 -8.48 -18.22
N PRO A 27 -0.80 -9.07 -17.06
CA PRO A 27 -2.06 -9.73 -16.83
C PRO A 27 -3.21 -8.72 -16.79
N LYS A 28 -4.38 -9.10 -17.29
CA LYS A 28 -5.59 -8.28 -17.14
C LYS A 28 -6.04 -8.23 -15.69
N GLU A 29 -5.75 -9.28 -14.97
CA GLU A 29 -6.07 -9.42 -13.54
C GLU A 29 -4.88 -10.05 -12.83
N GLY A 30 -4.62 -9.61 -11.61
CA GLY A 30 -3.66 -10.25 -10.73
C GLY A 30 -2.46 -9.39 -10.39
N TRP A 31 -1.59 -9.99 -9.60
CA TRP A 31 -0.39 -9.35 -9.08
C TRP A 31 0.72 -9.29 -10.11
N PHE A 32 1.48 -8.20 -10.07
CA PHE A 32 2.57 -7.99 -10.99
C PHE A 32 3.74 -7.31 -10.27
N TYR A 33 4.94 -7.90 -10.34
CA TYR A 33 6.13 -7.35 -9.70
C TYR A 33 7.08 -6.81 -10.76
N VAL A 34 7.35 -5.50 -10.73
CA VAL A 34 8.18 -4.81 -11.71
C VAL A 34 9.05 -3.78 -11.03
N ASN A 35 10.33 -3.80 -11.34
CA ASN A 35 11.30 -2.79 -10.86
C ASN A 35 11.28 -2.60 -9.34
N GLY A 36 11.13 -3.70 -8.61
CA GLY A 36 11.14 -3.68 -7.15
C GLY A 36 9.81 -3.29 -6.50
N SER A 37 8.74 -3.14 -7.28
CA SER A 37 7.44 -2.73 -6.75
C SER A 37 6.35 -3.70 -7.17
N TRP A 38 5.35 -3.87 -6.29
CA TRP A 38 4.18 -4.68 -6.57
C TRP A 38 3.05 -3.82 -7.10
N TYR A 39 2.35 -4.33 -8.10
CA TYR A 39 1.17 -3.72 -8.70
C TYR A 39 0.08 -4.76 -8.76
N PHE A 40 -1.17 -4.30 -8.74
CA PHE A 40 -2.31 -5.19 -8.97
C PHE A 40 -3.11 -4.69 -10.16
N MET A 41 -3.36 -5.59 -11.12
CA MET A 41 -4.11 -5.30 -12.33
C MET A 41 -5.54 -5.78 -12.19
N ARG A 42 -6.49 -4.91 -12.51
CA ARG A 42 -7.91 -5.26 -12.53
C ARG A 42 -8.56 -4.63 -13.75
N GLY A 43 -9.17 -5.48 -14.58
CA GLY A 43 -9.79 -5.02 -15.82
C GLY A 43 -8.80 -4.37 -16.80
N GLY A 44 -7.54 -4.81 -16.78
CA GLY A 44 -6.50 -4.26 -17.66
C GLY A 44 -5.92 -2.93 -17.17
N LYS A 45 -6.28 -2.48 -15.97
CA LYS A 45 -5.78 -1.23 -15.39
C LYS A 45 -5.07 -1.49 -14.08
N ILE A 46 -4.09 -0.66 -13.77
CA ILE A 46 -3.39 -0.71 -12.48
C ILE A 46 -4.30 -0.11 -11.41
N SER A 47 -4.43 -0.84 -10.30
CA SER A 47 -5.22 -0.38 -9.16
C SER A 47 -4.48 0.70 -8.38
N THR A 48 -5.24 1.67 -7.87
CA THR A 48 -4.73 2.73 -6.99
C THR A 48 -5.65 2.85 -5.78
N GLY A 49 -5.12 3.39 -4.68
CA GLY A 49 -5.89 3.51 -3.44
C GLY A 49 -6.12 2.16 -2.78
N ILE A 50 -7.18 2.06 -1.98
CA ILE A 50 -7.51 0.81 -1.29
C ILE A 50 -8.16 -0.14 -2.30
N THR A 51 -7.60 -1.33 -2.41
CA THR A 51 -8.09 -2.37 -3.32
C THR A 51 -8.22 -3.68 -2.55
N THR A 52 -9.40 -4.29 -2.58
CA THR A 52 -9.66 -5.57 -1.91
C THR A 52 -9.40 -6.71 -2.87
N VAL A 53 -8.53 -7.64 -2.46
CA VAL A 53 -8.17 -8.82 -3.24
C VAL A 53 -8.36 -10.05 -2.35
N ASN A 54 -9.30 -10.92 -2.71
CA ASN A 54 -9.61 -12.14 -1.96
C ASN A 54 -9.88 -11.88 -0.46
N GLY A 55 -10.62 -10.80 -0.18
CA GLY A 55 -10.99 -10.45 1.18
C GLY A 55 -9.90 -9.73 1.98
N VAL A 56 -8.78 -9.39 1.35
CA VAL A 56 -7.69 -8.65 1.99
C VAL A 56 -7.53 -7.30 1.31
N ASP A 57 -7.43 -6.23 2.11
CA ASP A 57 -7.26 -4.89 1.57
C ASP A 57 -5.77 -4.57 1.42
N TYR A 58 -5.43 -3.96 0.31
CA TYR A 58 -4.09 -3.47 0.00
C TYR A 58 -4.21 -2.01 -0.42
N ILE A 59 -3.17 -1.21 -0.17
CA ILE A 59 -3.18 0.20 -0.53
C ILE A 59 -2.07 0.47 -1.53
N PHE A 60 -2.44 1.08 -2.65
CA PHE A 60 -1.52 1.46 -3.73
C PHE A 60 -1.49 2.98 -3.84
N ASP A 61 -0.32 3.55 -4.15
CA ASP A 61 -0.20 4.99 -4.34
C ASP A 61 -0.79 5.42 -5.68
N ALA A 62 -0.67 6.71 -6.01
CA ALA A 62 -1.23 7.25 -7.25
C ALA A 62 -0.55 6.67 -8.50
N ASP A 63 0.67 6.17 -8.36
CA ASP A 63 1.40 5.51 -9.45
C ASP A 63 1.09 4.02 -9.52
N GLY A 64 0.32 3.50 -8.57
CA GLY A 64 -0.02 2.08 -8.50
C GLY A 64 0.95 1.23 -7.69
N THR A 65 1.97 1.83 -7.08
CA THR A 65 2.93 1.10 -6.25
C THR A 65 2.31 0.75 -4.89
N MET A 66 2.45 -0.51 -4.49
CA MET A 66 1.90 -0.98 -3.21
C MET A 66 2.71 -0.45 -2.04
N TYR A 67 2.01 0.06 -1.02
CA TYR A 67 2.64 0.42 0.25
C TYR A 67 2.91 -0.82 1.09
N THR A 68 4.02 -0.82 1.82
CA THR A 68 4.38 -1.91 2.74
C THR A 68 4.98 -1.33 4.01
N ASP A 69 4.73 -2.02 5.13
CA ASP A 69 5.35 -1.75 6.44
C ASP A 69 5.31 -0.28 6.84
N GLU A 70 4.12 0.35 6.73
CA GLU A 70 3.97 1.75 7.13
C GLU A 70 2.50 2.08 7.39
N VAL A 71 2.29 3.24 8.01
CA VAL A 71 0.95 3.82 8.17
C VAL A 71 0.71 4.74 6.98
N VAL A 72 -0.40 4.53 6.30
CA VAL A 72 -0.75 5.24 5.07
C VAL A 72 -2.07 5.97 5.27
N GLN A 73 -2.13 7.24 4.86
CA GLN A 73 -3.39 7.97 4.82
C GLN A 73 -4.10 7.71 3.50
N CYS A 74 -5.35 7.25 3.59
CA CYS A 74 -6.18 6.99 2.43
C CYS A 74 -7.62 7.31 2.78
N ASN A 75 -8.31 8.08 1.93
CA ASN A 75 -9.72 8.46 2.14
C ASN A 75 -9.95 9.12 3.52
N TYR A 76 -9.05 10.02 3.92
CA TYR A 76 -9.11 10.75 5.20
C TYR A 76 -8.92 9.89 6.44
N SER A 77 -8.52 8.63 6.29
CA SER A 77 -8.23 7.72 7.40
C SER A 77 -6.82 7.19 7.29
N TYR A 78 -6.27 6.76 8.42
CA TYR A 78 -4.92 6.17 8.47
C TYR A 78 -5.04 4.67 8.65
N TYR A 79 -4.24 3.92 7.89
CA TYR A 79 -4.22 2.47 7.93
C TYR A 79 -2.79 1.99 8.05
N TYR A 80 -2.58 0.91 8.80
CA TYR A 80 -1.28 0.25 8.83
C TYR A 80 -1.29 -0.89 7.81
N VAL A 81 -0.29 -0.91 6.95
CA VAL A 81 -0.05 -2.04 6.03
C VAL A 81 1.20 -2.77 6.48
N ASN A 82 1.15 -4.09 6.48
CA ASN A 82 2.28 -4.92 6.90
C ASN A 82 3.31 -5.09 5.77
N SER A 83 4.33 -5.92 6.01
CA SER A 83 5.38 -6.13 5.01
C SER A 83 4.88 -6.82 3.74
N ASP A 84 3.73 -7.49 3.80
CA ASP A 84 3.09 -8.10 2.63
C ASP A 84 2.16 -7.11 1.91
N GLY A 85 2.04 -5.89 2.43
CA GLY A 85 1.17 -4.85 1.88
C GLY A 85 -0.28 -4.94 2.34
N ALA A 86 -0.62 -5.94 3.15
CA ALA A 86 -2.00 -6.12 3.62
C ALA A 86 -2.33 -5.10 4.71
N VAL A 87 -3.53 -4.51 4.62
CA VAL A 87 -4.04 -3.63 5.68
C VAL A 87 -4.34 -4.47 6.91
N VAL A 88 -3.75 -4.11 8.04
CA VAL A 88 -4.01 -4.76 9.32
C VAL A 88 -5.12 -4.00 10.03
N GLY A 89 -6.32 -4.57 10.04
CA GLY A 89 -7.48 -3.95 10.66
C GLY A 89 -7.84 -4.50 12.04
N LYS A 90 -7.05 -5.43 12.56
CA LYS A 90 -7.29 -6.02 13.88
C LYS A 90 -6.79 -5.07 14.96
N GLN A 91 -7.65 -4.73 15.92
CA GLN A 91 -7.30 -3.84 17.03
C GLN A 91 -6.11 -4.36 17.83
N GLY A 92 -5.18 -3.49 18.15
CA GLY A 92 -4.06 -3.81 19.04
C GLY A 92 -2.77 -3.10 18.66
N TRP A 93 -1.75 -3.35 19.46
CA TRP A 93 -0.40 -2.84 19.25
C TRP A 93 0.34 -3.73 18.26
N ILE A 94 1.09 -3.09 17.35
CA ILE A 94 1.90 -3.79 16.37
C ILE A 94 3.32 -3.21 16.40
N LEU A 95 4.31 -4.09 16.55
CA LEU A 95 5.71 -3.67 16.46
C LEU A 95 6.15 -3.74 15.01
N THR A 96 6.54 -2.59 14.46
CA THR A 96 7.05 -2.51 13.09
C THR A 96 8.55 -2.27 13.11
N SER A 97 9.17 -2.26 11.94
CA SER A 97 10.61 -1.94 11.83
C SER A 97 10.95 -0.53 12.30
N LYS A 98 9.97 0.36 12.35
CA LYS A 98 10.15 1.77 12.74
C LYS A 98 9.68 2.06 14.15
N GLY A 99 8.98 1.14 14.80
CA GLY A 99 8.43 1.31 16.14
C GLY A 99 7.02 0.76 16.25
N TYR A 100 6.35 1.08 17.37
CA TYR A 100 5.00 0.59 17.62
C TYR A 100 3.95 1.46 16.96
N VAL A 101 2.94 0.80 16.38
CA VAL A 101 1.70 1.44 15.93
C VAL A 101 0.53 0.83 16.70
N TYR A 102 -0.57 1.54 16.79
CA TYR A 102 -1.79 1.02 17.40
C TYR A 102 -2.95 1.11 16.41
N VAL A 103 -3.62 -0.02 16.21
CA VAL A 103 -4.82 -0.08 15.36
C VAL A 103 -6.04 -0.05 16.27
N LYS A 104 -6.97 0.86 15.98
CA LYS A 104 -8.19 1.04 16.76
C LYS A 104 -9.25 0.01 16.38
N ALA A 105 -10.33 -0.03 17.16
CA ALA A 105 -11.43 -0.98 16.94
C ALA A 105 -12.08 -0.84 15.55
N ASP A 106 -12.02 0.35 14.94
CA ASP A 106 -12.57 0.59 13.62
C ASP A 106 -11.62 0.19 12.47
N GLY A 107 -10.43 -0.33 12.81
CA GLY A 107 -9.47 -0.77 11.82
C GLY A 107 -8.50 0.30 11.35
N THR A 108 -8.60 1.52 11.88
CA THR A 108 -7.70 2.61 11.49
C THR A 108 -6.54 2.75 12.48
N ALA A 109 -5.40 3.24 11.99
CA ALA A 109 -4.22 3.46 12.82
C ALA A 109 -4.29 4.82 13.52
N CYS A 110 -3.70 4.90 14.72
CA CYS A 110 -3.64 6.14 15.48
C CYS A 110 -2.57 7.08 14.95
N THR A 111 -2.89 8.38 14.92
CA THR A 111 -1.92 9.47 14.76
C THR A 111 -2.28 10.55 15.77
N GLY A 112 -1.28 11.33 16.21
CA GLY A 112 -1.52 12.36 17.21
C GLY A 112 -1.78 11.78 18.59
N VAL A 113 -2.67 12.43 19.35
CA VAL A 113 -2.96 12.06 20.74
C VAL A 113 -4.17 11.12 20.79
N HIS A 114 -3.99 9.98 21.45
CA HIS A 114 -5.09 9.02 21.67
C HIS A 114 -5.05 8.46 23.07
N VAL A 115 -6.23 8.26 23.66
CA VAL A 115 -6.37 7.62 24.97
C VAL A 115 -6.75 6.15 24.73
N ILE A 116 -5.92 5.25 25.25
CA ILE A 116 -6.10 3.80 25.11
C ILE A 116 -6.14 3.20 26.52
N ASN A 117 -7.27 2.59 26.86
CA ASN A 117 -7.49 1.98 28.19
C ASN A 117 -7.16 2.96 29.35
N GLY A 118 -7.54 4.23 29.20
CA GLY A 118 -7.33 5.25 30.22
C GLY A 118 -5.94 5.86 30.25
N VAL A 119 -5.04 5.47 29.35
CA VAL A 119 -3.69 5.99 29.25
C VAL A 119 -3.54 6.80 27.97
N THR A 120 -2.97 8.00 28.11
CA THR A 120 -2.74 8.88 26.95
C THR A 120 -1.44 8.52 26.27
N TYR A 121 -1.51 8.32 24.95
CA TYR A 121 -0.35 8.02 24.11
C TYR A 121 -0.23 9.06 23.01
N TYR A 122 1.00 9.32 22.61
CA TYR A 122 1.31 10.27 21.54
C TYR A 122 1.91 9.51 20.36
N PHE A 123 1.33 9.71 19.20
CA PHE A 123 1.79 9.11 17.94
C PHE A 123 2.22 10.22 17.00
N GLY A 124 3.27 9.98 16.22
CA GLY A 124 3.69 10.91 15.18
C GLY A 124 2.70 10.96 14.03
N SER A 125 2.92 11.87 13.10
CA SER A 125 2.11 11.95 11.89
C SER A 125 2.26 10.71 11.01
N ASP A 126 3.33 9.94 11.23
CA ASP A 126 3.59 8.66 10.56
C ASP A 126 2.94 7.47 11.27
N GLY A 127 2.21 7.73 12.37
CA GLY A 127 1.54 6.68 13.14
C GLY A 127 2.44 5.94 14.12
N ILE A 128 3.70 6.33 14.26
CA ILE A 128 4.64 5.66 15.18
C ILE A 128 4.52 6.28 16.57
N TRP A 129 4.42 5.41 17.58
CA TRP A 129 4.35 5.85 18.98
C TRP A 129 5.63 6.54 19.41
N ILE A 130 5.49 7.71 20.03
CA ILE A 130 6.63 8.53 20.47
C ILE A 130 6.67 8.76 21.99
N GLY A 131 5.67 8.29 22.71
CA GLY A 131 5.73 8.39 24.19
C GLY A 131 4.44 8.57 24.91
#